data_30936e4668cd49e056be1e3ea4ade892
#
_entry.id   30936e4668cd49e056be1e3ea4ade892
#
_cell.length_a   1.000
_cell.length_b   1.000
_cell.length_c   1.000
_cell.angle_alpha   90.00
_cell.angle_beta   90.00
_cell.angle_gamma   90.00
#
_symmetry.space_group_name_H-M   'P 1'
#
loop_
_entity.id
_entity.type
_entity.pdbx_description
1 polymer ?
#
loop_
_entity_poly.entity_id
_entity_poly.type
_entity_poly.pdbx_seq_one_letter_code
_entity_poly.pdbx_strand_id
1 'polypeptide(L)'
;MNAVQFIQGLNRGGWRSALIAVGLLVTIGQWGWRFDVTEDRRHSLTDATESMLQSIEAGEDEVLVRCYLEGNFPARYRRLSEEIKSKLRTFAKQSGGKVRWDFIDVAASGDEKTIGETELALYKQGLRFTRVAYRENGITAFQNVWPCAMVTVQGVDYPVQFLRSETMEPDEVMVQNAINQVEFTLGQAIRLGMRQRRPVVGILQGHGCWKPAETADFTNTLAETSDVVDVQLDGSVDALCEKIEGRPLRQPKFDALIVAGPDSAFSERDKLLLDQYLMNGGRMLWLMDPLVTNRDSIASQQFTMATTRDIGVFDLLFHYGARLNRNMVLDAHSAPILLNAGPMGDHRNMQMFSWYFA
;
A
#
# COMPACT_ATOMS: atom_id res chain seq x y z
N MET A 1 28.80 -29.49 -39.83
CA MET A 1 29.60 -30.16 -38.77
C MET A 1 28.71 -31.25 -38.20
N ASN A 2 29.00 -32.49 -38.51
CA ASN A 2 28.06 -33.64 -38.32
C ASN A 2 27.95 -34.03 -36.84
N ALA A 3 26.74 -34.30 -36.38
CA ALA A 3 26.40 -34.78 -35.02
C ALA A 3 27.26 -35.95 -34.52
N VAL A 4 27.80 -36.76 -35.43
CA VAL A 4 28.70 -37.89 -35.12
C VAL A 4 30.09 -37.44 -34.59
N GLN A 5 30.61 -36.30 -34.98
CA GLN A 5 31.87 -35.76 -34.46
C GLN A 5 31.73 -35.14 -33.06
N PHE A 6 30.53 -34.71 -32.67
CA PHE A 6 30.28 -34.19 -31.34
C PHE A 6 30.21 -35.32 -30.28
N ILE A 7 29.74 -36.51 -30.69
CA ILE A 7 29.61 -37.68 -29.79
C ILE A 7 30.96 -38.37 -29.55
N GLN A 8 31.89 -38.30 -30.50
CA GLN A 8 33.23 -38.89 -30.36
C GLN A 8 34.21 -38.09 -29.50
N GLY A 9 33.89 -36.82 -29.14
CA GLY A 9 34.67 -35.95 -28.25
C GLY A 9 34.38 -36.12 -26.75
N LEU A 10 33.35 -36.86 -26.40
CA LEU A 10 33.00 -37.15 -24.98
C LEU A 10 33.88 -38.27 -24.43
N ASN A 11 35.11 -37.92 -24.06
CA ASN A 11 36.03 -38.79 -23.36
C ASN A 11 35.37 -39.34 -22.09
N ARG A 12 35.72 -40.58 -21.67
CA ARG A 12 35.13 -41.29 -20.52
C ARG A 12 35.00 -40.48 -19.19
N GLY A 13 35.74 -39.37 -19.05
CA GLY A 13 35.64 -38.39 -17.94
C GLY A 13 34.43 -37.46 -18.05
N GLY A 14 34.04 -37.04 -19.24
CA GLY A 14 32.95 -36.10 -19.46
C GLY A 14 31.55 -36.67 -19.13
N TRP A 15 31.36 -37.98 -19.32
CA TRP A 15 30.10 -38.65 -18.99
C TRP A 15 29.85 -38.75 -17.49
N ARG A 16 30.93 -38.95 -16.70
CA ARG A 16 30.84 -38.91 -15.25
C ARG A 16 30.55 -37.53 -14.73
N SER A 17 31.16 -36.50 -15.32
CA SER A 17 30.85 -35.09 -14.96
C SER A 17 29.43 -34.68 -15.32
N ALA A 18 28.93 -35.14 -16.47
CA ALA A 18 27.54 -34.91 -16.88
C ALA A 18 26.53 -35.61 -15.96
N LEU A 19 26.79 -36.85 -15.56
CA LEU A 19 25.96 -37.59 -14.60
C LEU A 19 25.99 -36.97 -13.21
N ILE A 20 27.13 -36.49 -12.75
CA ILE A 20 27.25 -35.77 -11.49
C ILE A 20 26.47 -34.43 -11.56
N ALA A 21 26.57 -33.69 -12.66
CA ALA A 21 25.83 -32.44 -12.85
C ALA A 21 24.30 -32.69 -12.89
N VAL A 22 23.83 -33.72 -13.60
CA VAL A 22 22.42 -34.13 -13.61
C VAL A 22 21.96 -34.60 -12.22
N GLY A 23 22.78 -35.39 -11.52
CA GLY A 23 22.52 -35.84 -10.15
C GLY A 23 22.42 -34.63 -9.18
N LEU A 24 23.31 -33.66 -9.32
CA LEU A 24 23.28 -32.41 -8.53
C LEU A 24 22.02 -31.57 -8.84
N LEU A 25 21.64 -31.43 -10.12
CA LEU A 25 20.43 -30.74 -10.54
C LEU A 25 19.16 -31.44 -9.99
N VAL A 26 19.11 -32.76 -9.99
CA VAL A 26 17.99 -33.54 -9.44
C VAL A 26 17.92 -33.41 -7.91
N THR A 27 19.05 -33.43 -7.23
CA THR A 27 19.08 -33.27 -5.76
C THR A 27 18.74 -31.83 -5.34
N ILE A 28 19.20 -30.82 -6.09
CA ILE A 28 18.84 -29.40 -5.89
C ILE A 28 17.33 -29.22 -6.13
N GLY A 29 16.77 -29.88 -7.16
CA GLY A 29 15.33 -29.84 -7.45
C GLY A 29 14.48 -30.50 -6.36
N GLN A 30 14.97 -31.56 -5.70
CA GLN A 30 14.27 -32.22 -4.57
C GLN A 30 14.33 -31.43 -3.27
N TRP A 31 15.34 -30.60 -3.06
CA TRP A 31 15.46 -29.73 -1.86
C TRP A 31 14.65 -28.44 -1.96
N GLY A 32 13.88 -28.27 -3.06
CA GLY A 32 12.91 -27.16 -3.18
C GLY A 32 13.54 -25.77 -3.17
N TRP A 33 14.81 -25.66 -3.52
CA TRP A 33 15.47 -24.38 -3.73
C TRP A 33 14.95 -23.77 -5.03
N ARG A 34 14.07 -22.80 -4.91
CA ARG A 34 13.64 -21.96 -6.02
C ARG A 34 14.58 -20.76 -6.09
N PHE A 35 15.44 -20.72 -7.08
CA PHE A 35 16.19 -19.52 -7.40
C PHE A 35 15.29 -18.63 -8.27
N ASP A 36 14.95 -17.46 -7.75
CA ASP A 36 14.28 -16.44 -8.53
C ASP A 36 15.33 -15.81 -9.45
N VAL A 37 15.26 -16.14 -10.76
CA VAL A 37 16.13 -15.62 -11.81
C VAL A 37 15.54 -14.38 -12.49
N THR A 38 14.42 -13.84 -11.98
CA THR A 38 13.84 -12.61 -12.50
C THR A 38 14.63 -11.41 -11.99
N GLU A 39 14.92 -10.45 -12.87
CA GLU A 39 15.64 -9.22 -12.54
C GLU A 39 14.99 -8.45 -11.38
N ASP A 40 13.67 -8.50 -11.31
CA ASP A 40 12.83 -7.83 -10.28
C ASP A 40 12.53 -8.70 -9.05
N ARG A 41 13.09 -9.90 -8.94
CA ARG A 41 12.82 -10.87 -7.83
C ARG A 41 11.31 -11.08 -7.55
N ARG A 42 10.49 -11.14 -8.58
CA ARG A 42 9.00 -11.19 -8.47
C ARG A 42 8.45 -12.39 -7.70
N HIS A 43 9.23 -13.46 -7.61
CA HIS A 43 8.83 -14.70 -6.92
C HIS A 43 9.44 -14.84 -5.52
N SER A 44 10.35 -13.95 -5.11
CA SER A 44 10.85 -13.86 -3.75
C SER A 44 9.99 -12.90 -2.91
N LEU A 45 10.02 -13.07 -1.60
CA LEU A 45 9.40 -12.11 -0.68
C LEU A 45 10.35 -10.95 -0.42
N THR A 46 9.79 -9.83 0.00
CA THR A 46 10.58 -8.69 0.49
C THR A 46 11.17 -9.02 1.86
N ASP A 47 12.35 -8.46 2.17
CA ASP A 47 13.03 -8.66 3.46
C ASP A 47 12.11 -8.32 4.66
N ALA A 48 11.25 -7.31 4.49
CA ALA A 48 10.27 -6.91 5.50
C ALA A 48 9.19 -7.97 5.73
N THR A 49 8.73 -8.63 4.66
CA THR A 49 7.75 -9.73 4.75
C THR A 49 8.40 -10.97 5.34
N GLU A 50 9.62 -11.30 4.94
CA GLU A 50 10.36 -12.44 5.50
C GLU A 50 10.60 -12.27 7.00
N SER A 51 11.06 -11.10 7.44
CA SER A 51 11.27 -10.80 8.86
C SER A 51 9.98 -10.91 9.68
N MET A 52 8.85 -10.46 9.10
CA MET A 52 7.53 -10.60 9.72
C MET A 52 7.14 -12.08 9.87
N LEU A 53 7.28 -12.89 8.82
CA LEU A 53 6.93 -14.30 8.85
C LEU A 53 7.82 -15.10 9.81
N GLN A 54 9.11 -14.77 9.91
CA GLN A 54 10.03 -15.33 10.90
C GLN A 54 9.61 -14.98 12.33
N SER A 55 9.11 -13.75 12.55
CA SER A 55 8.58 -13.37 13.87
C SER A 55 7.32 -14.16 14.25
N ILE A 56 6.45 -14.47 13.26
CA ILE A 56 5.30 -15.36 13.45
C ILE A 56 5.76 -16.79 13.78
N GLU A 57 6.75 -17.31 13.04
CA GLU A 57 7.30 -18.64 13.29
C GLU A 57 7.86 -18.77 14.71
N ALA A 58 8.57 -17.76 15.18
CA ALA A 58 9.16 -17.74 16.52
C ALA A 58 8.16 -17.42 17.65
N GLY A 59 7.04 -16.73 17.34
CA GLY A 59 6.02 -16.29 18.30
C GLY A 59 4.96 -17.36 18.58
N GLU A 60 3.87 -16.95 19.20
CA GLU A 60 2.69 -17.80 19.46
C GLU A 60 1.51 -17.45 18.53
N ASP A 61 1.67 -16.46 17.68
CA ASP A 61 0.60 -15.93 16.84
C ASP A 61 0.25 -16.90 15.71
N GLU A 62 -1.03 -17.18 15.55
CA GLU A 62 -1.58 -17.89 14.40
C GLU A 62 -2.34 -16.91 13.51
N VAL A 63 -2.19 -17.06 12.21
CA VAL A 63 -2.85 -16.24 11.18
C VAL A 63 -3.71 -17.15 10.32
N LEU A 64 -5.00 -16.78 10.17
CA LEU A 64 -5.92 -17.44 9.25
C LEU A 64 -6.33 -16.48 8.15
N VAL A 65 -6.14 -16.86 6.89
CA VAL A 65 -6.55 -16.08 5.72
C VAL A 65 -7.69 -16.81 5.01
N ARG A 66 -8.89 -16.21 5.01
CA ARG A 66 -10.05 -16.70 4.26
C ARG A 66 -10.20 -15.86 2.99
N CYS A 67 -9.87 -16.41 1.83
CA CYS A 67 -9.95 -15.71 0.54
C CYS A 67 -11.26 -16.09 -0.17
N TYR A 68 -12.00 -15.09 -0.65
CA TYR A 68 -13.30 -15.26 -1.30
C TYR A 68 -13.20 -15.23 -2.82
N LEU A 69 -11.98 -15.28 -3.37
CA LEU A 69 -11.73 -15.33 -4.80
C LEU A 69 -11.57 -16.79 -5.28
N GLU A 70 -12.65 -17.56 -5.20
CA GLU A 70 -12.76 -18.95 -5.70
C GLU A 70 -14.02 -19.08 -6.53
N GLY A 71 -13.96 -19.86 -7.61
CA GLY A 71 -15.10 -20.12 -8.50
C GLY A 71 -14.74 -20.02 -9.99
N ASN A 72 -15.76 -19.99 -10.85
CA ASN A 72 -15.57 -19.90 -12.30
C ASN A 72 -15.55 -18.43 -12.75
N PHE A 73 -14.35 -17.88 -12.89
CA PHE A 73 -14.14 -16.47 -13.25
C PHE A 73 -13.46 -16.31 -14.62
N PRO A 74 -13.54 -15.11 -15.26
CA PRO A 74 -12.70 -14.75 -16.39
C PRO A 74 -11.21 -14.94 -16.09
N ALA A 75 -10.41 -15.24 -17.13
CA ALA A 75 -9.00 -15.63 -17.00
C ALA A 75 -8.15 -14.68 -16.12
N ARG A 76 -8.41 -13.37 -16.19
CA ARG A 76 -7.70 -12.37 -15.41
C ARG A 76 -7.88 -12.54 -13.88
N TYR A 77 -9.10 -12.84 -13.42
CA TYR A 77 -9.38 -13.07 -11.99
C TYR A 77 -8.84 -14.42 -11.51
N ARG A 78 -8.82 -15.43 -12.39
CA ARG A 78 -8.14 -16.71 -12.08
C ARG A 78 -6.65 -16.53 -11.87
N ARG A 79 -5.99 -15.69 -12.70
CA ARG A 79 -4.57 -15.34 -12.50
C ARG A 79 -4.33 -14.68 -11.16
N LEU A 80 -5.20 -13.75 -10.73
CA LEU A 80 -5.11 -13.12 -9.41
C LEU A 80 -5.28 -14.17 -8.29
N SER A 81 -6.27 -15.04 -8.39
CA SER A 81 -6.49 -16.14 -7.41
C SER A 81 -5.27 -17.05 -7.30
N GLU A 82 -4.67 -17.45 -8.43
CA GLU A 82 -3.47 -18.30 -8.43
C GLU A 82 -2.24 -17.58 -7.83
N GLU A 83 -2.08 -16.28 -8.08
CA GLU A 83 -1.00 -15.51 -7.45
C GLU A 83 -1.19 -15.41 -5.93
N ILE A 84 -2.42 -15.16 -5.47
CA ILE A 84 -2.75 -15.16 -4.03
C ILE A 84 -2.42 -16.54 -3.42
N LYS A 85 -2.84 -17.64 -4.07
CA LYS A 85 -2.53 -19.01 -3.63
C LYS A 85 -1.03 -19.26 -3.55
N SER A 86 -0.28 -18.78 -4.55
CA SER A 86 1.18 -18.92 -4.60
C SER A 86 1.87 -18.19 -3.44
N LYS A 87 1.48 -16.94 -3.19
CA LYS A 87 2.03 -16.14 -2.07
C LYS A 87 1.66 -16.74 -0.72
N LEU A 88 0.40 -17.17 -0.52
CA LEU A 88 -0.04 -17.81 0.72
C LEU A 88 0.67 -19.13 1.00
N ARG A 89 0.97 -19.95 -0.03
CA ARG A 89 1.83 -21.15 0.14
C ARG A 89 3.22 -20.79 0.63
N THR A 90 3.79 -19.68 0.10
CA THR A 90 5.10 -19.20 0.53
C THR A 90 5.05 -18.68 1.97
N PHE A 91 4.02 -17.92 2.31
CA PHE A 91 3.79 -17.42 3.69
C PHE A 91 3.65 -18.59 4.69
N ALA A 92 2.83 -19.58 4.35
CA ALA A 92 2.65 -20.78 5.18
C ALA A 92 3.99 -21.51 5.39
N LYS A 93 4.79 -21.66 4.34
CA LYS A 93 6.11 -22.33 4.43
C LYS A 93 7.08 -21.55 5.33
N GLN A 94 7.18 -20.24 5.17
CA GLN A 94 8.14 -19.41 5.91
C GLN A 94 7.70 -19.11 7.36
N SER A 95 6.41 -19.24 7.67
CA SER A 95 5.89 -19.12 9.03
C SER A 95 5.84 -20.43 9.81
N GLY A 96 6.49 -21.50 9.32
CA GLY A 96 6.43 -22.83 9.97
C GLY A 96 5.01 -23.41 10.02
N GLY A 97 4.11 -23.01 9.09
CA GLY A 97 2.71 -23.47 9.03
C GLY A 97 1.74 -22.70 9.92
N LYS A 98 2.18 -21.63 10.58
CA LYS A 98 1.33 -20.80 11.44
C LYS A 98 0.42 -19.86 10.64
N VAL A 99 0.78 -19.50 9.40
CA VAL A 99 -0.13 -18.87 8.44
C VAL A 99 -0.92 -19.97 7.74
N ARG A 100 -2.19 -20.08 8.08
CA ARG A 100 -3.16 -20.99 7.45
C ARG A 100 -4.04 -20.22 6.49
N TRP A 101 -4.54 -20.85 5.46
CA TRP A 101 -5.39 -20.20 4.48
C TRP A 101 -6.44 -21.16 3.92
N ASP A 102 -7.57 -20.58 3.53
CA ASP A 102 -8.67 -21.28 2.87
C ASP A 102 -9.24 -20.40 1.75
N PHE A 103 -9.78 -21.06 0.69
CA PHE A 103 -10.46 -20.40 -0.40
C PHE A 103 -11.93 -20.81 -0.39
N ILE A 104 -12.79 -19.80 -0.37
CA ILE A 104 -14.23 -19.95 -0.22
C ILE A 104 -14.92 -19.47 -1.50
N ASP A 105 -15.64 -20.37 -2.16
CA ASP A 105 -16.53 -19.99 -3.24
C ASP A 105 -17.86 -19.51 -2.67
N VAL A 106 -18.13 -18.22 -2.82
CA VAL A 106 -19.37 -17.57 -2.32
C VAL A 106 -20.61 -18.11 -3.03
N ALA A 107 -20.46 -18.59 -4.27
CA ALA A 107 -21.54 -19.13 -5.08
C ALA A 107 -21.73 -20.65 -4.94
N ALA A 108 -20.92 -21.34 -4.13
CA ALA A 108 -20.90 -22.80 -4.03
C ALA A 108 -22.24 -23.43 -3.61
N SER A 109 -23.08 -22.71 -2.87
CA SER A 109 -24.39 -23.24 -2.42
C SER A 109 -25.39 -23.44 -3.56
N GLY A 110 -25.24 -22.72 -4.68
CA GLY A 110 -26.18 -22.73 -5.81
C GLY A 110 -27.57 -22.18 -5.52
N ASP A 111 -27.87 -21.87 -4.26
CA ASP A 111 -29.13 -21.27 -3.83
C ASP A 111 -29.02 -19.75 -3.75
N GLU A 112 -29.80 -19.04 -4.55
CA GLU A 112 -29.74 -17.59 -4.69
C GLU A 112 -29.95 -16.84 -3.35
N LYS A 113 -30.81 -17.37 -2.49
CA LYS A 113 -31.07 -16.79 -1.17
C LYS A 113 -29.86 -16.90 -0.25
N THR A 114 -29.25 -18.09 -0.19
CA THR A 114 -28.05 -18.34 0.64
C THR A 114 -26.85 -17.53 0.13
N ILE A 115 -26.71 -17.40 -1.18
CA ILE A 115 -25.69 -16.54 -1.80
C ILE A 115 -25.90 -15.09 -1.37
N GLY A 116 -27.12 -14.57 -1.50
CA GLY A 116 -27.44 -13.19 -1.10
C GLY A 116 -27.21 -12.90 0.39
N GLU A 117 -27.52 -13.85 1.28
CA GLU A 117 -27.24 -13.73 2.72
C GLU A 117 -25.72 -13.68 3.00
N THR A 118 -24.96 -14.54 2.30
CA THR A 118 -23.49 -14.56 2.41
C THR A 118 -22.86 -13.26 1.89
N GLU A 119 -23.29 -12.81 0.71
CA GLU A 119 -22.83 -11.53 0.13
C GLU A 119 -23.12 -10.34 1.06
N LEU A 120 -24.30 -10.30 1.66
CA LEU A 120 -24.68 -9.27 2.63
C LEU A 120 -23.81 -9.31 3.90
N ALA A 121 -23.48 -10.53 4.38
CA ALA A 121 -22.60 -10.71 5.53
C ALA A 121 -21.18 -10.20 5.25
N LEU A 122 -20.63 -10.54 4.09
CA LEU A 122 -19.31 -10.06 3.63
C LEU A 122 -19.29 -8.53 3.48
N TYR A 123 -20.35 -7.97 2.89
CA TYR A 123 -20.49 -6.52 2.73
C TYR A 123 -20.50 -5.79 4.10
N LYS A 124 -21.20 -6.33 5.10
CA LYS A 124 -21.22 -5.80 6.48
C LYS A 124 -19.84 -5.86 7.16
N GLN A 125 -19.02 -6.84 6.79
CA GLN A 125 -17.64 -6.98 7.28
C GLN A 125 -16.64 -6.06 6.56
N GLY A 126 -17.09 -5.18 5.66
CA GLY A 126 -16.24 -4.22 4.95
C GLY A 126 -15.69 -4.75 3.62
N LEU A 127 -16.02 -5.97 3.23
CA LEU A 127 -15.60 -6.53 1.94
C LEU A 127 -16.48 -6.05 0.79
N ARG A 128 -15.93 -5.96 -0.41
CA ARG A 128 -16.63 -5.46 -1.60
C ARG A 128 -16.45 -6.41 -2.77
N PHE A 129 -17.51 -6.60 -3.54
CA PHE A 129 -17.47 -7.33 -4.80
C PHE A 129 -17.25 -6.39 -5.99
N THR A 130 -16.78 -6.95 -7.08
CA THR A 130 -16.71 -6.30 -8.38
C THR A 130 -17.67 -7.02 -9.32
N ARG A 131 -18.56 -6.28 -9.99
CA ARG A 131 -19.49 -6.83 -10.96
C ARG A 131 -18.79 -6.98 -12.30
N VAL A 132 -18.66 -8.20 -12.78
CA VAL A 132 -17.92 -8.53 -13.98
C VAL A 132 -18.88 -9.01 -15.07
N ALA A 133 -18.78 -8.40 -16.25
CA ALA A 133 -19.50 -8.88 -17.42
C ALA A 133 -18.68 -10.01 -18.10
N TYR A 134 -19.35 -11.08 -18.48
CA TYR A 134 -18.77 -12.16 -19.27
C TYR A 134 -19.75 -12.59 -20.37
N ARG A 135 -19.23 -13.21 -21.43
CA ARG A 135 -20.07 -13.74 -22.51
C ARG A 135 -20.25 -15.24 -22.33
N GLU A 136 -21.50 -15.68 -22.25
CA GLU A 136 -21.88 -17.07 -22.24
C GLU A 136 -22.90 -17.30 -23.33
N ASN A 137 -22.63 -18.23 -24.26
CA ASN A 137 -23.51 -18.57 -25.39
C ASN A 137 -23.97 -17.35 -26.22
N GLY A 138 -23.10 -16.34 -26.38
CA GLY A 138 -23.41 -15.12 -27.12
C GLY A 138 -24.20 -14.04 -26.34
N ILE A 139 -24.64 -14.36 -25.13
CA ILE A 139 -25.37 -13.44 -24.23
C ILE A 139 -24.38 -12.83 -23.22
N THR A 140 -24.52 -11.54 -22.95
CA THR A 140 -23.75 -10.89 -21.87
C THR A 140 -24.43 -11.19 -20.53
N ALA A 141 -23.76 -11.93 -19.69
CA ALA A 141 -24.14 -12.20 -18.32
C ALA A 141 -23.25 -11.40 -17.35
N PHE A 142 -23.71 -11.23 -16.11
CA PHE A 142 -22.97 -10.53 -15.05
C PHE A 142 -22.78 -11.46 -13.87
N GLN A 143 -21.60 -11.39 -13.26
CA GLN A 143 -21.26 -12.16 -12.07
C GLN A 143 -20.62 -11.24 -11.02
N ASN A 144 -20.98 -11.44 -9.75
CA ASN A 144 -20.28 -10.81 -8.64
C ASN A 144 -19.01 -11.62 -8.34
N VAL A 145 -17.87 -10.96 -8.40
CA VAL A 145 -16.57 -11.53 -8.05
C VAL A 145 -16.10 -10.85 -6.78
N TRP A 146 -15.60 -11.62 -5.82
CA TRP A 146 -15.14 -11.14 -4.51
C TRP A 146 -13.61 -11.15 -4.44
N PRO A 147 -12.91 -10.16 -5.01
CA PRO A 147 -11.45 -10.09 -4.98
C PRO A 147 -10.97 -9.58 -3.62
N CYS A 148 -11.23 -10.34 -2.59
CA CYS A 148 -11.00 -9.95 -1.21
C CYS A 148 -10.68 -11.16 -0.32
N ALA A 149 -10.16 -10.88 0.85
CA ALA A 149 -9.91 -11.86 1.89
C ALA A 149 -10.22 -11.29 3.29
N MET A 150 -10.43 -12.17 4.25
CA MET A 150 -10.46 -11.84 5.67
C MET A 150 -9.23 -12.44 6.33
N VAL A 151 -8.40 -11.61 6.91
CA VAL A 151 -7.20 -12.02 7.66
C VAL A 151 -7.53 -11.95 9.13
N THR A 152 -7.53 -13.10 9.80
CA THR A 152 -7.78 -13.20 11.24
C THR A 152 -6.45 -13.39 11.96
N VAL A 153 -6.12 -12.48 12.88
CA VAL A 153 -4.92 -12.56 13.74
C VAL A 153 -5.37 -12.38 15.17
N GLN A 154 -4.98 -13.29 16.06
CA GLN A 154 -5.37 -13.28 17.48
C GLN A 154 -6.90 -13.17 17.69
N GLY A 155 -7.69 -13.74 16.78
CA GLY A 155 -9.15 -13.70 16.84
C GLY A 155 -9.81 -12.40 16.36
N VAL A 156 -9.01 -11.43 15.87
CA VAL A 156 -9.52 -10.18 15.29
C VAL A 156 -9.46 -10.26 13.77
N ASP A 157 -10.55 -9.89 13.11
CA ASP A 157 -10.72 -9.93 11.67
C ASP A 157 -10.31 -8.61 11.01
N TYR A 158 -9.45 -8.69 10.00
CA TYR A 158 -8.97 -7.57 9.18
C TYR A 158 -9.40 -7.77 7.73
N PRO A 159 -10.32 -6.94 7.20
CA PRO A 159 -10.75 -7.05 5.82
C PRO A 159 -9.65 -6.61 4.85
N VAL A 160 -9.46 -7.39 3.81
CA VAL A 160 -8.46 -7.16 2.76
C VAL A 160 -9.14 -7.08 1.41
N GLN A 161 -8.96 -5.98 0.70
CA GLN A 161 -9.46 -5.78 -0.64
C GLN A 161 -8.29 -5.77 -1.63
N PHE A 162 -8.27 -6.70 -2.58
CA PHE A 162 -7.21 -6.77 -3.60
C PHE A 162 -7.45 -5.81 -4.77
N LEU A 163 -8.71 -5.55 -5.12
CA LEU A 163 -9.08 -4.56 -6.13
C LEU A 163 -9.76 -3.37 -5.48
N ARG A 164 -9.20 -2.18 -5.71
CA ARG A 164 -9.83 -0.91 -5.34
C ARG A 164 -10.55 -0.35 -6.58
N SER A 165 -11.85 -0.20 -6.47
CA SER A 165 -12.74 0.23 -7.58
C SER A 165 -12.77 1.75 -7.79
N GLU A 166 -11.71 2.47 -7.46
CA GLU A 166 -11.73 3.94 -7.39
C GLU A 166 -11.18 4.62 -8.65
N THR A 167 -10.64 3.87 -9.60
CA THR A 167 -10.02 4.43 -10.80
C THR A 167 -10.80 4.07 -12.05
N MET A 168 -10.85 5.00 -13.00
CA MET A 168 -11.34 4.76 -14.37
C MET A 168 -10.35 3.95 -15.22
N GLU A 169 -9.53 3.14 -14.58
CA GLU A 169 -8.57 2.27 -15.26
C GLU A 169 -9.26 1.05 -15.87
N PRO A 170 -8.77 0.55 -17.00
CA PRO A 170 -9.24 -0.71 -17.56
C PRO A 170 -9.07 -1.86 -16.56
N ASP A 171 -10.05 -2.75 -16.46
CA ASP A 171 -10.05 -3.92 -15.56
C ASP A 171 -8.75 -4.73 -15.62
N GLU A 172 -8.12 -4.85 -16.79
CA GLU A 172 -6.88 -5.62 -16.97
C GLU A 172 -5.72 -4.97 -16.23
N VAL A 173 -5.62 -3.64 -16.27
CA VAL A 173 -4.57 -2.88 -15.56
C VAL A 173 -4.78 -2.97 -14.05
N MET A 174 -6.04 -2.82 -13.59
CA MET A 174 -6.36 -2.95 -12.16
C MET A 174 -6.01 -4.32 -11.61
N VAL A 175 -6.34 -5.40 -12.35
CA VAL A 175 -6.03 -6.76 -11.94
C VAL A 175 -4.51 -7.00 -11.96
N GLN A 176 -3.78 -6.47 -12.95
CA GLN A 176 -2.32 -6.59 -12.99
C GLN A 176 -1.66 -5.86 -11.83
N ASN A 177 -2.14 -4.67 -11.48
CA ASN A 177 -1.68 -3.92 -10.31
C ASN A 177 -1.97 -4.69 -9.01
N ALA A 178 -3.15 -5.28 -8.90
CA ALA A 178 -3.50 -6.13 -7.75
C ALA A 178 -2.56 -7.34 -7.62
N ILE A 179 -2.25 -8.03 -8.71
CA ILE A 179 -1.29 -9.14 -8.75
C ILE A 179 0.07 -8.70 -8.20
N ASN A 180 0.57 -7.55 -8.65
CA ASN A 180 1.85 -7.02 -8.19
C ASN A 180 1.85 -6.63 -6.70
N GLN A 181 0.68 -6.31 -6.14
CA GLN A 181 0.52 -5.83 -4.76
C GLN A 181 0.05 -6.91 -3.76
N VAL A 182 -0.20 -8.15 -4.19
CA VAL A 182 -0.72 -9.24 -3.33
C VAL A 182 0.11 -9.39 -2.05
N GLU A 183 1.43 -9.44 -2.18
CA GLU A 183 2.33 -9.59 -1.04
C GLU A 183 2.21 -8.44 -0.05
N PHE A 184 2.25 -7.21 -0.55
CA PHE A 184 2.12 -6.00 0.26
C PHE A 184 0.77 -5.97 0.99
N THR A 185 -0.31 -6.24 0.26
CA THR A 185 -1.68 -6.16 0.79
C THR A 185 -1.92 -7.19 1.91
N LEU A 186 -1.51 -8.45 1.69
CA LEU A 186 -1.58 -9.49 2.72
C LEU A 186 -0.64 -9.22 3.90
N GLY A 187 0.61 -8.84 3.61
CA GLY A 187 1.60 -8.53 4.64
C GLY A 187 1.20 -7.34 5.52
N GLN A 188 0.56 -6.33 4.94
CA GLN A 188 0.04 -5.19 5.68
C GLN A 188 -1.07 -5.61 6.67
N ALA A 189 -2.04 -6.41 6.25
CA ALA A 189 -3.12 -6.89 7.10
C ALA A 189 -2.60 -7.75 8.26
N ILE A 190 -1.69 -8.68 7.97
CA ILE A 190 -1.05 -9.51 9.00
C ILE A 190 -0.28 -8.63 10.00
N ARG A 191 0.54 -7.70 9.49
CA ARG A 191 1.32 -6.79 10.34
C ARG A 191 0.43 -5.91 11.22
N LEU A 192 -0.71 -5.47 10.69
CA LEU A 192 -1.69 -4.70 11.45
C LEU A 192 -2.26 -5.54 12.60
N GLY A 193 -2.60 -6.80 12.35
CA GLY A 193 -3.11 -7.72 13.36
C GLY A 193 -2.08 -8.12 14.43
N MET A 194 -0.80 -8.15 14.09
CA MET A 194 0.29 -8.44 15.03
C MET A 194 0.67 -7.25 15.92
N ARG A 195 0.19 -6.05 15.64
CA ARG A 195 0.50 -4.87 16.45
C ARG A 195 -0.20 -4.95 17.81
N GLN A 196 0.57 -4.77 18.88
CA GLN A 196 0.03 -4.73 20.25
C GLN A 196 -0.84 -3.50 20.49
N ARG A 197 -0.63 -2.40 19.74
CA ARG A 197 -1.43 -1.18 19.79
C ARG A 197 -1.52 -0.51 18.43
N ARG A 198 -2.60 0.22 18.20
CA ARG A 198 -2.70 1.09 17.03
C ARG A 198 -1.74 2.27 17.20
N PRO A 199 -0.99 2.66 16.15
CA PRO A 199 -0.19 3.87 16.20
C PRO A 199 -1.09 5.11 16.33
N VAL A 200 -0.65 6.09 17.09
CA VAL A 200 -1.35 7.37 17.24
C VAL A 200 -0.67 8.38 16.34
N VAL A 201 -1.43 8.98 15.43
CA VAL A 201 -0.93 9.99 14.48
C VAL A 201 -1.58 11.33 14.77
N GLY A 202 -0.75 12.32 15.10
CA GLY A 202 -1.19 13.70 15.30
C GLY A 202 -1.23 14.45 13.97
N ILE A 203 -2.29 15.22 13.72
CA ILE A 203 -2.39 16.17 12.59
C ILE A 203 -2.36 17.57 13.17
N LEU A 204 -1.29 18.33 12.83
CA LEU A 204 -1.11 19.68 13.35
C LEU A 204 -2.18 20.62 12.79
N GLN A 205 -2.90 21.28 13.69
CA GLN A 205 -3.86 22.33 13.40
C GLN A 205 -3.26 23.70 13.78
N GLY A 206 -3.77 24.76 13.18
CA GLY A 206 -3.20 26.11 13.32
C GLY A 206 -2.12 26.37 12.28
N HIS A 207 -1.42 27.49 12.36
CA HIS A 207 -0.37 27.93 11.43
C HIS A 207 -0.82 27.94 9.96
N GLY A 208 -2.15 28.10 9.69
CA GLY A 208 -2.73 28.04 8.36
C GLY A 208 -2.72 26.63 7.74
N CYS A 209 -2.46 25.59 8.52
CA CYS A 209 -2.56 24.20 8.07
C CYS A 209 -3.94 23.88 7.49
N TRP A 210 -4.00 22.94 6.59
CA TRP A 210 -5.24 22.48 5.97
C TRP A 210 -6.24 22.05 7.04
N LYS A 211 -7.48 22.48 6.85
CA LYS A 211 -8.57 22.18 7.78
C LYS A 211 -8.96 20.71 7.69
N PRO A 212 -9.59 20.15 8.75
CA PRO A 212 -10.03 18.74 8.75
C PRO A 212 -10.90 18.36 7.55
N ALA A 213 -11.72 19.29 7.02
CA ALA A 213 -12.53 19.04 5.83
C ALA A 213 -11.69 18.86 4.55
N GLU A 214 -10.53 19.52 4.46
CA GLU A 214 -9.62 19.45 3.30
C GLU A 214 -8.76 18.18 3.34
N THR A 215 -8.52 17.64 4.52
CA THR A 215 -7.75 16.40 4.74
C THR A 215 -8.63 15.19 5.03
N ALA A 216 -9.96 15.29 4.91
CA ALA A 216 -10.90 14.27 5.37
C ALA A 216 -10.67 12.90 4.73
N ASP A 217 -10.44 12.83 3.43
CA ASP A 217 -10.19 11.57 2.72
C ASP A 217 -8.88 10.91 3.20
N PHE A 218 -7.82 11.70 3.28
CA PHE A 218 -6.52 11.26 3.81
C PHE A 218 -6.63 10.77 5.26
N THR A 219 -7.31 11.53 6.13
CA THR A 219 -7.47 11.18 7.55
C THR A 219 -8.34 9.95 7.74
N ASN A 220 -9.42 9.79 6.95
CA ASN A 220 -10.27 8.60 6.97
C ASN A 220 -9.48 7.35 6.56
N THR A 221 -8.70 7.42 5.48
CA THR A 221 -7.84 6.32 5.04
C THR A 221 -6.78 5.98 6.10
N LEU A 222 -6.18 6.98 6.72
CA LEU A 222 -5.19 6.78 7.80
C LEU A 222 -5.84 6.17 9.05
N ALA A 223 -7.09 6.55 9.35
CA ALA A 223 -7.85 6.03 10.48
C ALA A 223 -8.22 4.53 10.36
N GLU A 224 -8.14 3.94 9.18
CA GLU A 224 -8.29 2.48 9.03
C GLU A 224 -7.20 1.72 9.80
N THR A 225 -5.99 2.28 9.91
CA THR A 225 -4.82 1.60 10.47
C THR A 225 -4.22 2.28 11.70
N SER A 226 -4.66 3.49 12.04
CA SER A 226 -4.07 4.34 13.07
C SER A 226 -5.16 5.12 13.83
N ASP A 227 -4.88 5.56 15.03
CA ASP A 227 -5.71 6.51 15.74
C ASP A 227 -5.26 7.92 15.35
N VAL A 228 -6.14 8.67 14.70
CA VAL A 228 -5.83 10.02 14.18
C VAL A 228 -6.39 11.06 15.14
N VAL A 229 -5.55 12.02 15.54
CA VAL A 229 -5.90 13.06 16.52
C VAL A 229 -5.46 14.42 15.99
N ASP A 230 -6.35 15.41 16.05
CA ASP A 230 -6.00 16.79 15.79
C ASP A 230 -5.21 17.39 16.96
N VAL A 231 -4.10 18.06 16.65
CA VAL A 231 -3.13 18.58 17.62
C VAL A 231 -2.94 20.06 17.41
N GLN A 232 -2.97 20.84 18.49
CA GLN A 232 -2.62 22.26 18.49
C GLN A 232 -1.41 22.50 19.38
N LEU A 233 -0.53 23.41 18.96
CA LEU A 233 0.58 23.88 19.80
C LEU A 233 0.04 24.92 20.77
N ASP A 234 0.08 24.61 22.05
CA ASP A 234 -0.37 25.49 23.13
C ASP A 234 0.78 26.24 23.82
N GLY A 235 1.98 26.16 23.25
CA GLY A 235 3.19 26.71 23.79
C GLY A 235 3.79 25.87 24.92
N SER A 236 3.27 24.69 25.23
CA SER A 236 3.85 23.75 26.19
C SER A 236 4.40 22.51 25.47
N VAL A 237 5.53 21.99 25.96
CA VAL A 237 6.09 20.72 25.48
C VAL A 237 5.10 19.56 25.75
N ASP A 238 4.24 19.73 26.74
CA ASP A 238 3.22 18.73 27.09
C ASP A 238 2.14 18.56 26.01
N ALA A 239 2.03 19.46 25.04
CA ALA A 239 1.18 19.27 23.86
C ALA A 239 1.62 18.06 23.02
N LEU A 240 2.94 17.87 22.86
CA LEU A 240 3.51 16.85 21.98
C LEU A 240 4.20 15.70 22.71
N CYS A 241 4.66 15.93 23.94
CA CYS A 241 5.44 14.97 24.73
C CYS A 241 4.90 14.88 26.14
N GLU A 242 4.92 13.68 26.71
CA GLU A 242 4.58 13.46 28.12
C GLU A 242 5.83 13.17 28.96
N LYS A 243 5.78 13.55 30.21
CA LYS A 243 6.84 13.27 31.16
C LYS A 243 6.59 11.91 31.82
N ILE A 244 7.57 11.02 31.72
CA ILE A 244 7.52 9.74 32.43
C ILE A 244 8.31 9.85 33.73
N GLU A 245 7.69 9.47 34.85
CA GLU A 245 8.36 9.44 36.13
C GLU A 245 9.58 8.52 36.09
N GLY A 246 10.71 9.02 36.64
CA GLY A 246 11.97 8.29 36.70
C GLY A 246 12.78 8.27 35.39
N ARG A 247 12.33 8.94 34.33
CA ARG A 247 13.09 9.08 33.08
C ARG A 247 13.49 10.53 32.82
N PRO A 248 14.75 10.79 32.39
CA PRO A 248 15.19 12.15 32.10
C PRO A 248 14.60 12.72 30.80
N LEU A 249 14.29 11.82 29.83
CA LEU A 249 13.71 12.17 28.53
C LEU A 249 12.20 12.03 28.59
N ARG A 250 11.51 12.91 27.87
CA ARG A 250 10.07 12.83 27.65
C ARG A 250 9.76 11.77 26.58
N GLN A 251 8.54 11.29 26.55
CA GLN A 251 8.07 10.38 25.51
C GLN A 251 7.13 11.12 24.57
N PRO A 252 7.31 10.98 23.24
CA PRO A 252 6.33 11.49 22.28
C PRO A 252 4.95 10.89 22.53
N LYS A 253 3.91 11.71 22.52
CA LYS A 253 2.52 11.28 22.62
C LYS A 253 2.02 10.63 21.34
N PHE A 254 2.60 11.00 20.21
CA PHE A 254 2.25 10.55 18.88
C PHE A 254 3.39 9.75 18.26
N ASP A 255 3.06 8.66 17.56
CA ASP A 255 4.04 7.88 16.81
C ASP A 255 4.53 8.64 15.56
N ALA A 256 3.67 9.52 15.03
CA ALA A 256 4.01 10.48 13.98
C ALA A 256 3.18 11.76 14.13
N LEU A 257 3.75 12.90 13.71
CA LEU A 257 3.08 14.18 13.59
C LEU A 257 3.09 14.64 12.13
N ILE A 258 1.92 14.98 11.61
CA ILE A 258 1.77 15.44 10.22
C ILE A 258 1.49 16.95 10.25
N VAL A 259 2.28 17.70 9.48
CA VAL A 259 2.11 19.14 9.24
C VAL A 259 1.71 19.32 7.78
N ALA A 260 0.43 19.60 7.54
CA ALA A 260 -0.13 19.62 6.18
C ALA A 260 -0.47 21.06 5.75
N GLY A 261 0.21 21.55 4.72
CA GLY A 261 -0.04 22.83 4.05
C GLY A 261 0.05 24.07 4.94
N PRO A 262 1.06 24.22 5.82
CA PRO A 262 1.16 25.40 6.66
C PRO A 262 1.37 26.65 5.78
N ASP A 263 0.64 27.71 6.05
CA ASP A 263 0.73 28.99 5.32
C ASP A 263 1.17 30.18 6.20
N SER A 264 1.19 30.01 7.51
CA SER A 264 1.53 31.04 8.47
C SER A 264 2.79 30.67 9.26
N ALA A 265 3.53 31.69 9.67
CA ALA A 265 4.83 31.51 10.29
C ALA A 265 4.74 30.83 11.67
N PHE A 266 5.67 29.90 11.91
CA PHE A 266 5.89 29.32 13.22
C PHE A 266 6.73 30.24 14.08
N SER A 267 6.30 30.48 15.34
CA SER A 267 7.10 31.22 16.32
C SER A 267 8.33 30.42 16.75
N GLU A 268 9.35 31.09 17.30
CA GLU A 268 10.51 30.40 17.85
C GLU A 268 10.15 29.40 18.95
N ARG A 269 9.07 29.67 19.68
CA ARG A 269 8.52 28.74 20.67
C ARG A 269 7.95 27.50 20.03
N ASP A 270 7.17 27.64 18.97
CA ASP A 270 6.61 26.51 18.25
C ASP A 270 7.70 25.64 17.60
N LYS A 271 8.71 26.28 17.02
CA LYS A 271 9.88 25.56 16.48
C LYS A 271 10.58 24.74 17.56
N LEU A 272 10.74 25.33 18.76
CA LEU A 272 11.32 24.61 19.90
C LEU A 272 10.47 23.43 20.34
N LEU A 273 9.12 23.53 20.32
CA LEU A 273 8.24 22.40 20.65
C LEU A 273 8.38 21.26 19.66
N LEU A 274 8.42 21.57 18.36
CA LEU A 274 8.61 20.61 17.28
C LEU A 274 10.00 19.96 17.36
N ASP A 275 11.04 20.75 17.63
CA ASP A 275 12.40 20.25 17.86
C ASP A 275 12.44 19.28 19.05
N GLN A 276 11.85 19.65 20.18
CA GLN A 276 11.80 18.78 21.36
C GLN A 276 11.03 17.49 21.09
N TYR A 277 9.94 17.53 20.31
CA TYR A 277 9.24 16.33 19.91
C TYR A 277 10.14 15.39 19.09
N LEU A 278 10.89 15.95 18.13
CA LEU A 278 11.82 15.19 17.29
C LEU A 278 13.00 14.62 18.11
N MET A 279 13.59 15.45 18.97
CA MET A 279 14.72 15.05 19.82
C MET A 279 14.36 13.97 20.84
N ASN A 280 13.11 13.88 21.26
CA ASN A 280 12.60 12.80 22.10
C ASN A 280 12.20 11.54 21.31
N GLY A 281 12.49 11.46 20.01
CA GLY A 281 12.24 10.28 19.15
C GLY A 281 10.92 10.31 18.39
N GLY A 282 10.22 11.44 18.35
CA GLY A 282 9.05 11.65 17.50
C GLY A 282 9.41 11.62 16.01
N ARG A 283 8.43 11.38 15.16
CA ARG A 283 8.57 11.40 13.70
C ARG A 283 7.67 12.46 13.12
N MET A 284 8.14 13.17 12.10
CA MET A 284 7.37 14.24 11.46
C MET A 284 7.27 14.03 9.95
N LEU A 285 6.09 14.27 9.42
CA LEU A 285 5.84 14.37 7.98
C LEU A 285 5.44 15.81 7.67
N TRP A 286 6.22 16.48 6.84
CA TRP A 286 5.94 17.83 6.36
C TRP A 286 5.43 17.78 4.93
N LEU A 287 4.22 18.26 4.72
CA LEU A 287 3.61 18.48 3.41
C LEU A 287 3.47 19.98 3.22
N MET A 288 4.38 20.60 2.50
CA MET A 288 4.43 22.05 2.37
C MET A 288 4.88 22.51 1.00
N ASP A 289 4.31 23.62 0.56
CA ASP A 289 4.70 24.31 -0.65
C ASP A 289 5.58 25.52 -0.33
N PRO A 290 6.83 25.56 -0.82
CA PRO A 290 7.73 26.70 -0.59
C PRO A 290 7.32 27.96 -1.38
N LEU A 291 6.39 27.80 -2.33
CA LEU A 291 5.89 28.86 -3.18
C LEU A 291 4.37 28.99 -3.05
N VAL A 292 3.88 30.21 -3.24
CA VAL A 292 2.45 30.51 -3.37
C VAL A 292 2.16 30.90 -4.82
N THR A 293 1.19 30.23 -5.44
CA THR A 293 0.69 30.56 -6.76
C THR A 293 -0.80 30.90 -6.67
N ASN A 294 -1.24 31.92 -7.41
CA ASN A 294 -2.66 32.24 -7.48
C ASN A 294 -3.27 31.57 -8.71
N ARG A 295 -4.10 30.54 -8.49
CA ARG A 295 -4.78 29.79 -9.56
C ARG A 295 -5.78 30.64 -10.33
N ASP A 296 -6.44 31.60 -9.68
CA ASP A 296 -7.41 32.48 -10.32
C ASP A 296 -6.75 33.43 -11.35
N SER A 297 -5.48 33.78 -11.10
CA SER A 297 -4.68 34.56 -12.03
C SER A 297 -4.42 33.81 -13.34
N ILE A 298 -4.24 32.48 -13.29
CA ILE A 298 -4.04 31.63 -14.48
C ILE A 298 -5.32 31.66 -15.34
N ALA A 299 -6.49 31.55 -14.71
CA ALA A 299 -7.76 31.54 -15.39
C ALA A 299 -8.09 32.89 -16.07
N SER A 300 -7.70 34.01 -15.42
CA SER A 300 -8.04 35.36 -15.89
C SER A 300 -6.96 36.00 -16.76
N GLN A 301 -5.66 35.73 -16.52
CA GLN A 301 -4.52 36.42 -17.12
C GLN A 301 -3.61 35.50 -17.95
N GLN A 302 -3.88 34.19 -17.99
CA GLN A 302 -3.08 33.18 -18.67
C GLN A 302 -1.66 32.99 -18.08
N PHE A 303 -1.29 33.69 -17.01
CA PHE A 303 -0.03 33.53 -16.30
C PHE A 303 -0.23 33.86 -14.82
N THR A 304 0.65 33.31 -13.97
CA THR A 304 0.73 33.66 -12.56
C THR A 304 2.18 33.79 -12.14
N MET A 305 2.44 34.61 -11.15
CA MET A 305 3.76 34.69 -10.52
C MET A 305 3.76 33.86 -9.25
N ALA A 306 4.75 32.96 -9.11
CA ALA A 306 5.01 32.27 -7.89
C ALA A 306 5.80 33.18 -6.95
N THR A 307 5.32 33.36 -5.73
CA THR A 307 6.00 34.11 -4.67
C THR A 307 6.46 33.16 -3.57
N THR A 308 7.59 33.47 -2.93
CA THR A 308 8.10 32.63 -1.85
C THR A 308 7.22 32.76 -0.62
N ARG A 309 6.93 31.61 0.00
CA ARG A 309 6.26 31.54 1.31
C ARG A 309 7.32 31.42 2.40
N ASP A 310 7.31 32.33 3.33
CA ASP A 310 8.17 32.23 4.51
C ASP A 310 7.33 31.88 5.74
N ILE A 311 7.42 30.62 6.12
CA ILE A 311 6.74 30.07 7.29
C ILE A 311 7.67 29.88 8.50
N GLY A 312 8.90 30.35 8.39
CA GLY A 312 9.87 30.39 9.49
C GLY A 312 10.49 29.04 9.88
N VAL A 313 10.21 27.93 9.14
CA VAL A 313 10.74 26.60 9.51
C VAL A 313 11.85 26.09 8.59
N PHE A 314 12.21 26.82 7.54
CA PHE A 314 13.23 26.39 6.59
C PHE A 314 14.62 26.26 7.21
N ASP A 315 14.94 27.09 8.18
CA ASP A 315 16.17 27.06 8.98
C ASP A 315 16.19 25.80 9.86
N LEU A 316 15.07 25.47 10.52
CA LEU A 316 14.92 24.27 11.34
C LEU A 316 15.11 23.00 10.50
N LEU A 317 14.45 22.92 9.34
CA LEU A 317 14.59 21.78 8.43
C LEU A 317 16.00 21.65 7.88
N PHE A 318 16.66 22.77 7.60
CA PHE A 318 18.05 22.78 7.15
C PHE A 318 19.01 22.24 8.23
N HIS A 319 18.78 22.53 9.50
CA HIS A 319 19.54 21.94 10.61
C HIS A 319 19.38 20.41 10.69
N TYR A 320 18.24 19.87 10.29
CA TYR A 320 18.01 18.43 10.18
C TYR A 320 18.53 17.82 8.88
N GLY A 321 19.18 18.62 8.02
CA GLY A 321 19.76 18.19 6.76
C GLY A 321 18.79 18.22 5.57
N ALA A 322 17.56 18.71 5.74
CA ALA A 322 16.57 18.84 4.69
C ALA A 322 16.54 20.27 4.12
N ARG A 323 17.00 20.44 2.87
CA ARG A 323 16.93 21.72 2.16
C ARG A 323 15.76 21.73 1.19
N LEU A 324 14.82 22.64 1.40
CA LEU A 324 13.75 22.91 0.44
C LEU A 324 14.18 23.97 -0.56
N ASN A 325 14.13 23.65 -1.85
CA ASN A 325 14.37 24.62 -2.90
C ASN A 325 13.09 25.42 -3.17
N ARG A 326 13.25 26.72 -3.38
CA ARG A 326 12.14 27.63 -3.69
C ARG A 326 11.92 27.70 -5.20
N ASN A 327 11.61 26.55 -5.81
CA ASN A 327 11.34 26.43 -7.24
C ASN A 327 10.14 25.50 -7.46
N MET A 328 9.49 25.65 -8.60
CA MET A 328 8.45 24.73 -9.03
C MET A 328 9.09 23.47 -9.60
N VAL A 329 8.48 22.33 -9.32
CA VAL A 329 8.90 21.04 -9.89
C VAL A 329 8.01 20.76 -11.10
N LEU A 330 8.64 20.39 -12.21
CA LEU A 330 7.98 19.89 -13.39
C LEU A 330 8.26 18.38 -13.50
N ASP A 331 7.21 17.56 -13.40
CA ASP A 331 7.34 16.10 -13.54
C ASP A 331 6.75 15.65 -14.87
N ALA A 332 7.60 15.10 -15.73
CA ALA A 332 7.18 14.56 -17.03
C ALA A 332 6.42 13.21 -16.89
N HIS A 333 6.49 12.56 -15.75
CA HIS A 333 5.80 11.31 -15.43
C HIS A 333 4.64 11.50 -14.43
N SER A 334 4.03 12.68 -14.46
CA SER A 334 2.91 13.02 -13.57
C SER A 334 1.70 12.11 -13.76
N ALA A 335 0.97 11.86 -12.66
CA ALA A 335 -0.30 11.18 -12.73
C ALA A 335 -1.34 12.01 -13.54
N PRO A 336 -2.16 11.38 -14.39
CA PRO A 336 -3.20 12.08 -15.08
C PRO A 336 -4.32 12.46 -14.10
N ILE A 337 -4.87 13.66 -14.25
CA ILE A 337 -6.02 14.13 -13.49
C ILE A 337 -7.24 14.27 -14.39
N LEU A 338 -8.42 13.96 -13.86
CA LEU A 338 -9.69 14.06 -14.55
C LEU A 338 -10.24 15.48 -14.38
N LEU A 339 -10.29 16.26 -15.46
CA LEU A 339 -10.80 17.62 -15.45
C LEU A 339 -12.00 17.74 -16.38
N ASN A 340 -12.92 18.66 -16.02
CA ASN A 340 -14.00 19.06 -16.91
C ASN A 340 -13.43 20.04 -17.98
N ALA A 341 -13.31 19.56 -19.22
CA ALA A 341 -12.79 20.32 -20.34
C ALA A 341 -13.82 21.31 -20.94
N GLY A 342 -14.94 21.53 -20.29
CA GLY A 342 -16.02 22.43 -20.72
C GLY A 342 -17.30 21.70 -21.13
N PRO A 343 -18.36 22.44 -21.48
CA PRO A 343 -19.64 21.85 -21.85
C PRO A 343 -19.55 21.12 -23.20
N MET A 344 -20.10 19.94 -23.27
CA MET A 344 -20.32 19.17 -24.50
C MET A 344 -21.82 18.88 -24.64
N GLY A 345 -22.60 19.89 -25.08
CA GLY A 345 -24.05 19.86 -24.97
C GLY A 345 -24.51 19.88 -23.52
N ASP A 346 -25.45 18.96 -23.15
CA ASP A 346 -25.97 18.83 -21.79
C ASP A 346 -25.09 17.96 -20.87
N HIS A 347 -23.96 17.44 -21.36
CA HIS A 347 -23.09 16.55 -20.63
C HIS A 347 -21.78 17.23 -20.21
N ARG A 348 -21.26 16.83 -19.05
CA ARG A 348 -19.93 17.22 -18.60
C ARG A 348 -18.87 16.52 -19.47
N ASN A 349 -18.01 17.30 -20.10
CA ASN A 349 -16.89 16.78 -20.90
C ASN A 349 -15.69 16.51 -19.99
N MET A 350 -15.66 15.33 -19.38
CA MET A 350 -14.56 14.93 -18.50
C MET A 350 -13.42 14.34 -19.35
N GLN A 351 -12.23 14.91 -19.25
CA GLN A 351 -11.03 14.47 -19.98
C GLN A 351 -9.86 14.27 -19.01
N MET A 352 -8.99 13.32 -19.33
CA MET A 352 -7.75 13.06 -18.60
C MET A 352 -6.65 14.01 -19.11
N PHE A 353 -6.03 14.72 -18.20
CA PHE A 353 -4.91 15.62 -18.49
C PHE A 353 -3.68 15.18 -17.70
N SER A 354 -2.52 15.16 -18.36
CA SER A 354 -1.24 15.04 -17.67
C SER A 354 -0.95 16.34 -16.94
N TRP A 355 -0.85 16.28 -15.64
CA TRP A 355 -0.59 17.46 -14.80
C TRP A 355 0.88 17.48 -14.41
N TYR A 356 1.68 18.24 -15.11
CA TYR A 356 3.14 18.28 -14.99
C TYR A 356 3.66 19.03 -13.76
N PHE A 357 2.82 19.75 -13.04
CA PHE A 357 3.21 20.54 -11.87
C PHE A 357 2.72 19.86 -10.59
N ALA A 358 3.68 19.61 -9.67
CA ALA A 358 3.40 19.07 -8.36
C ALA A 358 2.98 20.17 -7.40
#